data_d7da6b7ed981c006e9585e46012688ed
#
_entry.id   d7da6b7ed981c006e9585e46012688ed
#
_cell.length_a   1.000
_cell.length_b   1.000
_cell.length_c   1.000
_cell.angle_alpha   90.00
_cell.angle_beta   90.00
_cell.angle_gamma   90.00
#
_symmetry.space_group_name_H-M   'P 1'
#
loop_
_entity.id
_entity.type
_entity.pdbx_description
1 polymer ?
#
loop_
_entity_poly.entity_id
_entity_poly.type
_entity_poly.pdbx_seq_one_letter_code
_entity_poly.pdbx_strand_id
1 'polypeptide(L)'
;QQAVDAYNAGAAMVHIHVRNPQNLGEPSSDPGLFAEINRRIREKCPDLIINNTAMGGRTAGPDGRLGDLMVASLPARPEVASIDVMANYTKILFKKRPAPLTGRDQDEMRRMHYVIDHDDAMEVMDRFAEYGILPEYEMFNFDGIKMLRNLIAARKDKMPKPYWCSVLFGGNGTLPSVTSMIEAAQLLPQEAMLNIIGIGAPQISMITAGLLLGHNVRVGLEDNVFYSKGRLAQSNAEMVERAVRIAREIGRPVATPAQAREMMGLGA
;
A
#
# COMPACT_ATOMS: atom_id res chain seq x y z
N GLN A 1 -6.34 9.58 14.19
CA GLN A 1 -7.80 9.70 14.02
C GLN A 1 -8.26 9.14 12.67
N GLN A 2 -7.63 9.48 11.52
CA GLN A 2 -8.02 8.99 10.18
C GLN A 2 -8.13 7.46 10.08
N ALA A 3 -7.21 6.71 10.72
CA ALA A 3 -7.27 5.25 10.75
C ALA A 3 -8.48 4.73 11.53
N VAL A 4 -8.80 5.35 12.68
CA VAL A 4 -9.98 5.01 13.49
C VAL A 4 -11.27 5.30 12.73
N ASP A 5 -11.34 6.44 12.03
CA ASP A 5 -12.51 6.81 11.24
C ASP A 5 -12.69 5.84 10.05
N ALA A 6 -11.59 5.43 9.39
CA ALA A 6 -11.63 4.43 8.33
C ALA A 6 -12.09 3.05 8.85
N TYR A 7 -11.61 2.62 10.03
CA TYR A 7 -12.07 1.40 10.69
C TYR A 7 -13.59 1.44 10.95
N ASN A 8 -14.08 2.54 11.53
CA ASN A 8 -15.51 2.71 11.79
C ASN A 8 -16.36 2.73 10.50
N ALA A 9 -15.75 3.16 9.38
CA ALA A 9 -16.35 3.13 8.05
C ALA A 9 -16.33 1.72 7.39
N GLY A 10 -15.65 0.75 8.00
CA GLY A 10 -15.60 -0.65 7.58
C GLY A 10 -14.29 -1.12 6.94
N ALA A 11 -13.19 -0.37 7.11
CA ALA A 11 -11.88 -0.85 6.69
C ALA A 11 -11.38 -1.97 7.61
N ALA A 12 -10.90 -3.07 7.03
CA ALA A 12 -10.28 -4.18 7.76
C ALA A 12 -8.77 -4.00 7.94
N MET A 13 -8.15 -3.16 7.12
CA MET A 13 -6.73 -2.84 7.13
C MET A 13 -6.52 -1.36 6.86
N VAL A 14 -5.46 -0.78 7.44
CA VAL A 14 -5.00 0.57 7.12
C VAL A 14 -3.55 0.56 6.71
N HIS A 15 -3.24 1.30 5.63
CA HIS A 15 -1.87 1.51 5.16
C HIS A 15 -1.35 2.86 5.66
N ILE A 16 -0.16 2.86 6.26
CA ILE A 16 0.37 3.99 7.02
C ILE A 16 1.67 4.51 6.41
N HIS A 17 1.65 5.79 6.03
CA HIS A 17 2.83 6.60 5.80
C HIS A 17 3.01 7.60 6.93
N VAL A 18 4.18 7.60 7.56
CA VAL A 18 4.51 8.60 8.58
C VAL A 18 5.16 9.82 7.92
N ARG A 19 4.72 10.99 8.33
CA ARG A 19 5.25 12.27 7.83
C ARG A 19 6.23 12.88 8.81
N ASN A 20 7.22 13.58 8.27
CA ASN A 20 8.13 14.39 9.07
C ASN A 20 7.36 15.51 9.78
N PRO A 21 7.36 15.59 11.13
CA PRO A 21 6.63 16.63 11.85
C PRO A 21 7.10 18.07 11.55
N GLN A 22 8.35 18.24 11.15
CA GLN A 22 8.93 19.53 10.78
C GLN A 22 8.62 19.91 9.33
N ASN A 23 8.33 18.91 8.48
CA ASN A 23 7.94 19.13 7.08
C ASN A 23 6.95 18.06 6.63
N LEU A 24 5.67 18.33 6.76
CA LEU A 24 4.60 17.39 6.41
C LEU A 24 4.58 17.00 4.91
N GLY A 25 5.34 17.68 4.08
CA GLY A 25 5.53 17.33 2.66
C GLY A 25 6.46 16.15 2.43
N GLU A 26 7.20 15.70 3.46
CA GLU A 26 8.20 14.64 3.36
C GLU A 26 7.83 13.42 4.22
N PRO A 27 8.20 12.20 3.77
CA PRO A 27 8.09 11.01 4.61
C PRO A 27 9.09 11.09 5.78
N SER A 28 8.84 10.31 6.83
CA SER A 28 9.76 10.15 7.95
C SER A 28 10.30 8.73 7.98
N SER A 29 11.60 8.60 8.29
CA SER A 29 12.26 7.35 8.61
C SER A 29 12.43 7.12 10.13
N ASP A 30 11.71 7.88 10.96
CA ASP A 30 11.78 7.73 12.42
C ASP A 30 10.94 6.53 12.89
N PRO A 31 11.56 5.44 13.38
CA PRO A 31 10.85 4.26 13.86
C PRO A 31 9.99 4.56 15.10
N GLY A 32 10.34 5.56 15.90
CA GLY A 32 9.57 5.99 17.06
C GLY A 32 8.20 6.54 16.68
N LEU A 33 8.13 7.29 15.57
CA LEU A 33 6.86 7.80 15.04
C LEU A 33 5.96 6.66 14.53
N PHE A 34 6.50 5.66 13.84
CA PHE A 34 5.74 4.48 13.44
C PHE A 34 5.20 3.72 14.66
N ALA A 35 6.05 3.47 15.66
CA ALA A 35 5.66 2.79 16.88
C ALA A 35 4.54 3.52 17.63
N GLU A 36 4.64 4.83 17.77
CA GLU A 36 3.63 5.65 18.44
C GLU A 36 2.29 5.67 17.69
N ILE A 37 2.31 5.78 16.36
CA ILE A 37 1.09 5.75 15.55
C ILE A 37 0.43 4.38 15.66
N ASN A 38 1.19 3.28 15.49
CA ASN A 38 0.67 1.92 15.59
C ASN A 38 0.08 1.66 16.98
N ARG A 39 0.76 2.08 18.05
CA ARG A 39 0.24 1.98 19.42
C ARG A 39 -1.11 2.67 19.59
N ARG A 40 -1.22 3.93 19.13
CA ARG A 40 -2.49 4.70 19.21
C ARG A 40 -3.62 4.07 18.41
N ILE A 41 -3.31 3.45 17.28
CA ILE A 41 -4.31 2.72 16.48
C ILE A 41 -4.77 1.50 17.24
N ARG A 42 -3.86 0.65 17.75
CA ARG A 42 -4.18 -0.57 18.48
C ARG A 42 -4.98 -0.31 19.74
N GLU A 43 -4.74 0.79 20.45
CA GLU A 43 -5.53 1.18 21.64
C GLU A 43 -7.01 1.41 21.34
N LYS A 44 -7.34 1.88 20.13
CA LYS A 44 -8.72 2.20 19.73
C LYS A 44 -9.35 1.15 18.84
N CYS A 45 -8.55 0.44 18.08
CA CYS A 45 -8.95 -0.54 17.07
C CYS A 45 -8.01 -1.77 17.18
N PRO A 46 -8.17 -2.60 18.24
CA PRO A 46 -7.19 -3.65 18.56
C PRO A 46 -7.12 -4.77 17.52
N ASP A 47 -8.17 -5.01 16.76
CA ASP A 47 -8.28 -6.02 15.71
C ASP A 47 -7.92 -5.50 14.30
N LEU A 48 -7.84 -4.18 14.11
CA LEU A 48 -7.51 -3.57 12.83
C LEU A 48 -6.10 -3.98 12.37
N ILE A 49 -5.99 -4.46 11.14
CA ILE A 49 -4.69 -4.81 10.55
C ILE A 49 -3.93 -3.53 10.21
N ILE A 50 -2.71 -3.42 10.73
CA ILE A 50 -1.81 -2.31 10.43
C ILE A 50 -0.83 -2.77 9.36
N ASN A 51 -0.81 -2.03 8.26
CA ASN A 51 0.13 -2.17 7.16
C ASN A 51 1.00 -0.91 7.11
N ASN A 52 2.28 -1.03 7.39
CA ASN A 52 3.18 0.11 7.28
C ASN A 52 3.92 0.10 5.93
N THR A 53 4.14 1.28 5.37
CA THR A 53 4.99 1.39 4.19
C THR A 53 6.44 0.97 4.50
N ALA A 54 7.07 0.27 3.58
CA ALA A 54 8.51 0.03 3.52
C ALA A 54 9.01 0.38 2.10
N MET A 55 8.60 1.56 1.62
CA MET A 55 8.92 2.05 0.28
C MET A 55 10.39 2.50 0.17
N GLY A 56 10.90 2.44 -1.03
CA GLY A 56 12.22 2.95 -1.37
C GLY A 56 13.09 1.88 -2.03
N GLY A 57 14.34 2.18 -2.19
CA GLY A 57 15.35 1.30 -2.76
C GLY A 57 16.64 1.40 -1.93
N ARG A 58 17.66 0.68 -2.37
CA ARG A 58 18.99 0.78 -1.79
C ARG A 58 19.54 2.19 -1.95
N THR A 59 20.18 2.71 -0.90
CA THR A 59 20.85 4.02 -0.97
C THR A 59 22.05 3.91 -1.91
N ALA A 60 22.23 4.92 -2.75
CA ALA A 60 23.42 5.07 -3.58
C ALA A 60 24.60 5.50 -2.67
N GLY A 61 25.17 4.56 -1.92
CA GLY A 61 26.31 4.79 -1.06
C GLY A 61 27.32 3.66 -1.18
N PRO A 62 28.59 3.86 -0.77
CA PRO A 62 29.62 2.84 -0.87
C PRO A 62 29.33 1.58 -0.03
N ASP A 63 28.45 1.65 0.94
CA ASP A 63 28.02 0.54 1.79
C ASP A 63 26.77 -0.20 1.24
N GLY A 64 26.09 0.36 0.25
CA GLY A 64 24.98 -0.27 -0.45
C GLY A 64 23.86 -0.79 0.48
N ARG A 65 23.60 -0.14 1.63
CA ARG A 65 22.58 -0.58 2.58
C ARG A 65 21.17 -0.30 2.06
N LEU A 66 20.20 -1.10 2.53
CA LEU A 66 18.79 -0.80 2.34
C LEU A 66 18.47 0.62 2.85
N GLY A 67 17.68 1.36 2.10
CA GLY A 67 17.32 2.71 2.49
C GLY A 67 16.58 2.74 3.84
N ASP A 68 16.82 3.78 4.64
CA ASP A 68 16.22 3.92 5.96
C ASP A 68 14.69 3.83 5.93
N LEU A 69 14.05 4.35 4.87
CA LEU A 69 12.59 4.28 4.69
C LEU A 69 12.08 2.84 4.54
N MET A 70 12.88 1.91 3.99
CA MET A 70 12.48 0.51 3.80
C MET A 70 12.43 -0.26 5.11
N VAL A 71 13.21 0.11 6.10
CA VAL A 71 13.35 -0.62 7.36
C VAL A 71 12.81 0.13 8.58
N ALA A 72 12.54 1.42 8.44
CA ALA A 72 12.13 2.31 9.53
C ALA A 72 10.85 1.86 10.26
N SER A 73 9.92 1.26 9.52
CA SER A 73 8.64 0.83 10.08
C SER A 73 8.67 -0.52 10.79
N LEU A 74 9.71 -1.35 10.56
CA LEU A 74 9.76 -2.74 11.04
C LEU A 74 9.79 -2.86 12.57
N PRO A 75 10.55 -2.03 13.33
CA PRO A 75 10.54 -2.08 14.79
C PRO A 75 9.17 -1.82 15.42
N ALA A 76 8.27 -1.14 14.71
CA ALA A 76 6.89 -0.91 15.15
C ALA A 76 6.00 -2.16 15.06
N ARG A 77 6.53 -3.26 14.50
CA ARG A 77 5.88 -4.56 14.36
C ARG A 77 4.45 -4.46 13.80
N PRO A 78 4.26 -3.88 12.60
CA PRO A 78 2.97 -3.97 11.92
C PRO A 78 2.68 -5.44 11.57
N GLU A 79 1.43 -5.80 11.35
CA GLU A 79 1.07 -7.12 10.86
C GLU A 79 1.50 -7.32 9.41
N VAL A 80 1.43 -6.25 8.62
CA VAL A 80 1.78 -6.22 7.18
C VAL A 80 2.73 -5.06 6.93
N ALA A 81 3.65 -5.20 5.99
CA ALA A 81 4.38 -4.07 5.44
C ALA A 81 4.50 -4.19 3.91
N SER A 82 4.38 -3.06 3.22
CA SER A 82 4.46 -3.05 1.76
C SER A 82 5.91 -2.97 1.29
N ILE A 83 6.18 -3.64 0.18
CA ILE A 83 7.43 -3.56 -0.57
C ILE A 83 7.11 -3.37 -2.06
N ASP A 84 7.74 -2.38 -2.67
CA ASP A 84 7.71 -2.21 -4.12
C ASP A 84 8.63 -3.25 -4.77
N VAL A 85 8.06 -4.24 -5.45
CA VAL A 85 8.83 -5.36 -6.03
C VAL A 85 9.24 -5.10 -7.48
N MET A 86 9.80 -3.91 -7.75
CA MET A 86 10.15 -3.50 -9.09
C MET A 86 11.03 -2.26 -9.14
N ALA A 87 11.53 -1.91 -10.32
CA ALA A 87 12.08 -0.59 -10.58
C ALA A 87 10.96 0.43 -10.81
N ASN A 88 11.03 1.56 -10.13
CA ASN A 88 10.13 2.69 -10.35
C ASN A 88 10.94 3.92 -10.79
N TYR A 89 10.58 4.47 -11.93
CA TYR A 89 11.15 5.73 -12.43
C TYR A 89 10.02 6.56 -13.04
N THR A 90 9.76 7.69 -12.43
CA THR A 90 8.67 8.56 -12.85
C THR A 90 9.00 10.02 -12.63
N LYS A 91 8.24 10.89 -13.26
CA LYS A 91 8.30 12.33 -13.04
C LYS A 91 6.93 12.79 -12.63
N ILE A 92 6.79 13.21 -11.38
CA ILE A 92 5.52 13.59 -10.76
C ILE A 92 5.46 15.10 -10.59
N LEU A 93 4.34 15.69 -11.00
CA LEU A 93 4.02 17.08 -10.74
C LEU A 93 3.34 17.21 -9.36
N PHE A 94 4.08 17.72 -8.41
CA PHE A 94 3.55 18.13 -7.12
C PHE A 94 2.97 19.53 -7.22
N LYS A 95 1.65 19.61 -7.16
CA LYS A 95 0.94 20.89 -7.21
C LYS A 95 1.25 21.77 -6.00
N LYS A 96 1.22 23.09 -6.20
CA LYS A 96 1.29 24.09 -5.15
C LYS A 96 0.36 23.73 -3.97
N ARG A 97 0.90 23.71 -2.77
CA ARG A 97 0.19 23.50 -1.50
C ARG A 97 0.88 24.34 -0.40
N PRO A 98 0.54 25.63 -0.29
CA PRO A 98 1.18 26.51 0.68
C PRO A 98 0.88 26.08 2.13
N ALA A 99 1.58 26.71 3.07
CA ALA A 99 1.27 26.53 4.48
C ALA A 99 -0.21 26.83 4.78
N PRO A 100 -0.84 26.12 5.73
CA PRO A 100 -0.28 25.14 6.67
C PRO A 100 -0.19 23.71 6.14
N LEU A 101 -0.44 23.45 4.85
CA LEU A 101 -0.40 22.10 4.28
C LEU A 101 1.04 21.57 4.18
N THR A 102 1.68 21.73 3.01
CA THR A 102 3.04 21.19 2.81
C THR A 102 4.09 22.28 2.64
N GLY A 103 3.71 23.55 2.75
CA GLY A 103 4.63 24.69 2.57
C GLY A 103 5.18 24.87 1.16
N ARG A 104 4.62 24.17 0.16
CA ARG A 104 5.06 24.26 -1.23
C ARG A 104 4.34 25.42 -1.94
N ASP A 105 5.05 26.52 -2.17
CA ASP A 105 4.49 27.77 -2.69
C ASP A 105 4.28 27.80 -4.20
N GLN A 106 4.85 26.83 -4.93
CA GLN A 106 4.70 26.69 -6.38
C GLN A 106 4.61 25.22 -6.80
N ASP A 107 4.17 24.99 -8.03
CA ASP A 107 4.20 23.66 -8.64
C ASP A 107 5.66 23.18 -8.76
N GLU A 108 5.92 21.94 -8.37
CA GLU A 108 7.24 21.33 -8.37
C GLU A 108 7.23 20.03 -9.15
N MET A 109 8.13 19.90 -10.11
CA MET A 109 8.32 18.66 -10.85
C MET A 109 9.44 17.86 -10.20
N ARG A 110 9.11 16.71 -9.58
CA ARG A 110 10.08 15.81 -8.97
C ARG A 110 10.30 14.56 -9.81
N ARG A 111 11.55 14.20 -9.98
CA ARG A 111 11.92 12.87 -10.49
C ARG A 111 11.96 11.93 -9.30
N MET A 112 11.23 10.83 -9.42
CA MET A 112 11.28 9.73 -8.47
C MET A 112 11.79 8.51 -9.22
N HIS A 113 12.91 7.96 -8.77
CA HIS A 113 13.42 6.70 -9.29
C HIS A 113 14.07 5.96 -8.14
N TYR A 114 13.69 4.73 -8.00
CA TYR A 114 14.30 3.76 -7.13
C TYR A 114 14.20 2.39 -7.79
N VAL A 115 15.15 1.56 -7.48
CA VAL A 115 15.23 0.20 -7.99
C VAL A 115 15.33 -0.71 -6.78
N ILE A 116 14.51 -1.74 -6.78
CA ILE A 116 14.65 -2.88 -5.91
C ILE A 116 14.97 -4.05 -6.83
N ASP A 117 16.18 -4.55 -6.76
CA ASP A 117 16.58 -5.74 -7.48
C ASP A 117 16.20 -7.01 -6.68
N HIS A 118 16.54 -8.17 -7.25
CA HIS A 118 16.22 -9.45 -6.62
C HIS A 118 16.88 -9.62 -5.25
N ASP A 119 18.14 -9.22 -5.10
CA ASP A 119 18.90 -9.39 -3.86
C ASP A 119 18.40 -8.41 -2.79
N ASP A 120 18.05 -7.18 -3.17
CA ASP A 120 17.39 -6.21 -2.29
C ASP A 120 16.07 -6.76 -1.76
N ALA A 121 15.24 -7.31 -2.65
CA ALA A 121 13.95 -7.89 -2.26
C ALA A 121 14.13 -9.10 -1.34
N MET A 122 15.14 -9.94 -1.58
CA MET A 122 15.47 -11.07 -0.71
C MET A 122 15.89 -10.61 0.69
N GLU A 123 16.70 -9.57 0.79
CA GLU A 123 17.12 -9.00 2.08
C GLU A 123 15.93 -8.40 2.84
N VAL A 124 15.05 -7.67 2.16
CA VAL A 124 13.83 -7.12 2.78
C VAL A 124 12.92 -8.25 3.29
N MET A 125 12.77 -9.33 2.52
CA MET A 125 11.98 -10.51 2.95
C MET A 125 12.57 -11.16 4.20
N ASP A 126 13.89 -11.22 4.33
CA ASP A 126 14.54 -11.74 5.54
C ASP A 126 14.26 -10.84 6.74
N ARG A 127 14.35 -9.52 6.55
CA ARG A 127 13.98 -8.55 7.59
C ARG A 127 12.52 -8.68 8.01
N PHE A 128 11.60 -8.80 7.06
CA PHE A 128 10.17 -9.00 7.39
C PHE A 128 9.96 -10.28 8.21
N ALA A 129 10.64 -11.37 7.84
CA ALA A 129 10.58 -12.63 8.58
C ALA A 129 11.12 -12.51 10.02
N GLU A 130 12.21 -11.76 10.25
CA GLU A 130 12.76 -11.49 11.59
C GLU A 130 11.73 -10.81 12.52
N TYR A 131 10.88 -9.95 11.98
CA TYR A 131 9.85 -9.25 12.73
C TYR A 131 8.47 -9.93 12.72
N GLY A 132 8.31 -11.05 11.98
CA GLY A 132 7.04 -11.75 11.81
C GLY A 132 6.02 -10.95 11.01
N ILE A 133 6.47 -10.14 10.05
CA ILE A 133 5.66 -9.25 9.21
C ILE A 133 5.28 -9.98 7.92
N LEU A 134 3.99 -9.93 7.54
CA LEU A 134 3.52 -10.42 6.25
C LEU A 134 3.84 -9.38 5.16
N PRO A 135 4.52 -9.77 4.05
CA PRO A 135 4.77 -8.85 2.95
C PRO A 135 3.50 -8.49 2.17
N GLU A 136 3.31 -7.21 1.87
CA GLU A 136 2.47 -6.76 0.77
C GLU A 136 3.37 -6.45 -0.43
N TYR A 137 3.15 -7.13 -1.55
CA TYR A 137 3.91 -6.93 -2.79
C TYR A 137 3.20 -5.87 -3.63
N GLU A 138 3.69 -4.62 -3.60
CA GLU A 138 3.16 -3.53 -4.42
C GLU A 138 3.79 -3.54 -5.81
N MET A 139 2.94 -3.56 -6.84
CA MET A 139 3.31 -3.74 -8.24
C MET A 139 2.76 -2.59 -9.09
N PHE A 140 3.64 -1.73 -9.58
CA PHE A 140 3.29 -0.64 -10.50
C PHE A 140 3.24 -1.10 -11.95
N ASN A 141 3.79 -2.28 -12.24
CA ASN A 141 3.77 -2.92 -13.56
C ASN A 141 3.89 -4.44 -13.41
N PHE A 142 3.80 -5.17 -14.52
CA PHE A 142 3.82 -6.63 -14.52
C PHE A 142 5.21 -7.25 -14.28
N ASP A 143 6.30 -6.46 -14.35
CA ASP A 143 7.61 -6.94 -13.91
C ASP A 143 7.61 -7.29 -12.42
N GLY A 144 6.77 -6.62 -11.60
CA GLY A 144 6.55 -6.99 -10.21
C GLY A 144 6.03 -8.41 -10.03
N ILE A 145 5.15 -8.87 -10.92
CA ILE A 145 4.66 -10.28 -10.92
C ILE A 145 5.80 -11.25 -11.20
N LYS A 146 6.67 -10.92 -12.17
CA LYS A 146 7.87 -11.71 -12.47
C LYS A 146 8.82 -11.75 -11.27
N MET A 147 9.04 -10.60 -10.61
CA MET A 147 9.87 -10.51 -9.41
C MET A 147 9.31 -11.42 -8.32
N LEU A 148 8.01 -11.33 -8.00
CA LEU A 148 7.38 -12.21 -7.00
C LEU A 148 7.57 -13.69 -7.34
N ARG A 149 7.38 -14.10 -8.59
CA ARG A 149 7.61 -15.49 -9.01
C ARG A 149 9.06 -15.94 -8.80
N ASN A 150 10.02 -15.06 -9.06
CA ASN A 150 11.45 -15.33 -8.81
C ASN A 150 11.74 -15.47 -7.31
N LEU A 151 11.16 -14.60 -6.46
CA LEU A 151 11.28 -14.69 -5.00
C LEU A 151 10.70 -16.00 -4.47
N ILE A 152 9.52 -16.41 -4.96
CA ILE A 152 8.89 -17.68 -4.59
C ILE A 152 9.80 -18.86 -4.98
N ALA A 153 10.34 -18.85 -6.20
CA ALA A 153 11.24 -19.91 -6.66
C ALA A 153 12.54 -19.99 -5.84
N ALA A 154 13.11 -18.84 -5.44
CA ALA A 154 14.32 -18.78 -4.64
C ALA A 154 14.10 -19.19 -3.18
N ARG A 155 12.99 -18.77 -2.58
CA ARG A 155 12.70 -19.00 -1.14
C ARG A 155 11.84 -20.24 -0.86
N LYS A 156 11.19 -20.80 -1.87
CA LYS A 156 10.33 -22.01 -1.77
C LYS A 156 9.33 -21.90 -0.61
N ASP A 157 9.36 -22.85 0.31
CA ASP A 157 8.43 -22.95 1.44
C ASP A 157 8.63 -21.88 2.54
N LYS A 158 9.65 -21.02 2.39
CA LYS A 158 9.89 -19.92 3.35
C LYS A 158 9.07 -18.65 3.05
N MET A 159 8.32 -18.65 1.95
CA MET A 159 7.43 -17.51 1.62
C MET A 159 6.10 -17.65 2.37
N PRO A 160 5.70 -16.66 3.19
CA PRO A 160 4.41 -16.72 3.86
C PRO A 160 3.27 -16.65 2.85
N LYS A 161 2.19 -17.38 3.12
CA LYS A 161 0.98 -17.43 2.30
C LYS A 161 -0.23 -16.95 3.11
N PRO A 162 -1.22 -16.37 2.43
CA PRO A 162 -1.29 -16.06 1.00
C PRO A 162 -0.33 -14.95 0.59
N TYR A 163 0.00 -14.88 -0.71
CA TYR A 163 0.77 -13.74 -1.24
C TYR A 163 -0.14 -12.53 -1.38
N TRP A 164 -0.03 -11.55 -0.49
CA TRP A 164 -0.81 -10.33 -0.55
C TRP A 164 -0.24 -9.39 -1.61
N CYS A 165 -0.90 -9.28 -2.75
CA CYS A 165 -0.43 -8.59 -3.95
C CYS A 165 -1.29 -7.38 -4.26
N SER A 166 -0.71 -6.20 -4.25
CA SER A 166 -1.36 -4.94 -4.61
C SER A 166 -0.90 -4.48 -6.00
N VAL A 167 -1.82 -4.37 -6.95
CA VAL A 167 -1.52 -3.84 -8.29
C VAL A 167 -2.09 -2.44 -8.41
N LEU A 168 -1.23 -1.49 -8.78
CA LEU A 168 -1.56 -0.07 -8.90
C LEU A 168 -1.95 0.27 -10.35
N PHE A 169 -3.15 0.82 -10.51
CA PHE A 169 -3.72 1.19 -11.81
C PHE A 169 -3.85 2.71 -11.93
N GLY A 170 -3.24 3.28 -12.97
CA GLY A 170 -3.20 4.72 -13.19
C GLY A 170 -1.98 5.39 -12.57
N GLY A 171 -1.88 6.71 -12.68
CA GLY A 171 -0.69 7.43 -12.23
C GLY A 171 0.57 6.97 -12.96
N ASN A 172 1.55 6.48 -12.22
CA ASN A 172 2.77 5.84 -12.71
C ASN A 172 2.69 4.29 -12.71
N GLY A 173 1.52 3.75 -12.39
CA GLY A 173 1.27 2.31 -12.37
C GLY A 173 0.79 1.75 -13.71
N THR A 174 0.23 0.55 -13.64
CA THR A 174 -0.34 -0.18 -14.79
C THR A 174 -1.46 0.62 -15.46
N LEU A 175 -1.67 0.42 -16.75
CA LEU A 175 -2.79 1.03 -17.48
C LEU A 175 -4.12 0.70 -16.81
N PRO A 176 -4.94 1.72 -16.49
CA PRO A 176 -6.19 1.53 -15.74
C PRO A 176 -7.30 0.99 -16.66
N SER A 177 -7.30 -0.32 -16.87
CA SER A 177 -8.32 -1.04 -17.64
C SER A 177 -8.71 -2.35 -16.98
N VAL A 178 -9.93 -2.80 -17.24
CA VAL A 178 -10.41 -4.12 -16.77
C VAL A 178 -9.58 -5.25 -17.40
N THR A 179 -9.15 -5.08 -18.65
CA THR A 179 -8.28 -6.06 -19.33
C THR A 179 -6.95 -6.24 -18.58
N SER A 180 -6.28 -5.14 -18.23
CA SER A 180 -5.03 -5.21 -17.47
C SER A 180 -5.24 -5.82 -16.08
N MET A 181 -6.40 -5.59 -15.46
CA MET A 181 -6.75 -6.19 -14.17
C MET A 181 -6.93 -7.72 -14.28
N ILE A 182 -7.64 -8.18 -15.30
CA ILE A 182 -7.81 -9.62 -15.58
C ILE A 182 -6.47 -10.28 -15.88
N GLU A 183 -5.63 -9.63 -16.70
CA GLU A 183 -4.31 -10.12 -17.01
C GLU A 183 -3.43 -10.24 -15.76
N ALA A 184 -3.43 -9.21 -14.90
CA ALA A 184 -2.72 -9.27 -13.61
C ALA A 184 -3.19 -10.46 -12.76
N ALA A 185 -4.50 -10.66 -12.63
CA ALA A 185 -5.06 -11.78 -11.87
C ALA A 185 -4.66 -13.15 -12.43
N GLN A 186 -4.57 -13.29 -13.76
CA GLN A 186 -4.16 -14.54 -14.41
C GLN A 186 -2.66 -14.81 -14.29
N LEU A 187 -1.84 -13.77 -14.25
CA LEU A 187 -0.39 -13.87 -14.16
C LEU A 187 0.11 -14.08 -12.72
N LEU A 188 -0.66 -13.70 -11.72
CA LEU A 188 -0.30 -13.91 -10.31
C LEU A 188 -0.26 -15.41 -9.96
N PRO A 189 0.53 -15.82 -8.94
CA PRO A 189 0.49 -17.17 -8.39
C PRO A 189 -0.91 -17.56 -7.89
N GLN A 190 -1.24 -18.85 -7.89
CA GLN A 190 -2.56 -19.34 -7.48
C GLN A 190 -2.93 -18.94 -6.05
N GLU A 191 -1.95 -18.89 -5.15
CA GLU A 191 -2.15 -18.51 -3.74
C GLU A 191 -2.12 -16.99 -3.50
N ALA A 192 -2.10 -16.18 -4.55
CA ALA A 192 -2.12 -14.73 -4.43
C ALA A 192 -3.51 -14.21 -4.10
N MET A 193 -3.56 -13.27 -3.19
CA MET A 193 -4.73 -12.42 -2.94
C MET A 193 -4.51 -11.06 -3.59
N LEU A 194 -5.26 -10.79 -4.66
CA LEU A 194 -5.11 -9.55 -5.41
C LEU A 194 -5.90 -8.42 -4.74
N ASN A 195 -5.21 -7.30 -4.53
CA ASN A 195 -5.73 -6.04 -4.05
C ASN A 195 -5.59 -4.98 -5.16
N ILE A 196 -6.66 -4.27 -5.47
CA ILE A 196 -6.72 -3.27 -6.54
C ILE A 196 -6.56 -1.89 -5.95
N ILE A 197 -5.56 -1.15 -6.44
CA ILE A 197 -5.30 0.24 -6.08
C ILE A 197 -5.50 1.11 -7.32
N GLY A 198 -6.38 2.08 -7.26
CA GLY A 198 -6.58 3.04 -8.33
C GLY A 198 -5.94 4.39 -8.00
N ILE A 199 -5.01 4.87 -8.83
CA ILE A 199 -4.29 6.12 -8.61
C ILE A 199 -4.95 7.27 -9.38
N GLY A 200 -5.42 8.29 -8.65
CA GLY A 200 -6.06 9.47 -9.23
C GLY A 200 -7.45 9.20 -9.79
N ALA A 201 -7.79 9.78 -10.94
CA ALA A 201 -9.12 9.72 -11.53
C ALA A 201 -9.68 8.30 -11.74
N PRO A 202 -8.88 7.28 -12.14
CA PRO A 202 -9.38 5.92 -12.29
C PRO A 202 -9.72 5.19 -10.98
N GLN A 203 -9.44 5.71 -9.81
CA GLN A 203 -9.65 4.99 -8.55
C GLN A 203 -11.04 4.33 -8.47
N ILE A 204 -12.09 5.12 -8.64
CA ILE A 204 -13.45 4.60 -8.46
C ILE A 204 -13.81 3.52 -9.48
N SER A 205 -13.42 3.67 -10.74
CA SER A 205 -13.71 2.67 -11.77
C SER A 205 -12.92 1.37 -11.53
N MET A 206 -11.65 1.49 -11.15
CA MET A 206 -10.81 0.31 -10.89
C MET A 206 -11.25 -0.46 -9.64
N ILE A 207 -11.54 0.21 -8.52
CA ILE A 207 -12.03 -0.51 -7.34
C ILE A 207 -13.41 -1.14 -7.58
N THR A 208 -14.29 -0.47 -8.34
CA THR A 208 -15.61 -1.05 -8.68
C THR A 208 -15.45 -2.31 -9.53
N ALA A 209 -14.59 -2.27 -10.55
CA ALA A 209 -14.28 -3.45 -11.36
C ALA A 209 -13.62 -4.55 -10.50
N GLY A 210 -12.69 -4.20 -9.62
CA GLY A 210 -12.05 -5.13 -8.69
C GLY A 210 -13.06 -5.83 -7.79
N LEU A 211 -14.00 -5.09 -7.23
CA LEU A 211 -15.09 -5.64 -6.42
C LEU A 211 -15.97 -6.60 -7.22
N LEU A 212 -16.33 -6.26 -8.46
CA LEU A 212 -17.12 -7.13 -9.35
C LEU A 212 -16.39 -8.42 -9.71
N LEU A 213 -15.05 -8.36 -9.88
CA LEU A 213 -14.22 -9.52 -10.21
C LEU A 213 -13.80 -10.35 -8.99
N GLY A 214 -14.24 -9.98 -7.78
CA GLY A 214 -13.94 -10.76 -6.58
C GLY A 214 -12.63 -10.38 -5.87
N HIS A 215 -11.99 -9.29 -6.25
CA HIS A 215 -10.71 -8.84 -5.66
C HIS A 215 -10.91 -7.93 -4.45
N ASN A 216 -9.83 -7.77 -3.66
CA ASN A 216 -9.76 -6.77 -2.59
C ASN A 216 -9.48 -5.40 -3.19
N VAL A 217 -9.77 -4.33 -2.44
CA VAL A 217 -9.56 -2.97 -2.92
C VAL A 217 -8.97 -2.08 -1.83
N ARG A 218 -8.12 -1.14 -2.24
CA ARG A 218 -7.61 -0.07 -1.40
C ARG A 218 -8.10 1.28 -1.91
N VAL A 219 -8.51 2.14 -0.99
CA VAL A 219 -8.89 3.54 -1.24
C VAL A 219 -8.26 4.44 -0.20
N GLY A 220 -7.99 5.69 -0.56
CA GLY A 220 -7.49 6.68 0.39
C GLY A 220 -6.95 7.92 -0.29
N LEU A 221 -6.66 8.93 0.55
CA LEU A 221 -6.17 10.24 0.11
C LEU A 221 -4.74 10.19 -0.44
N GLU A 222 -4.00 9.14 -0.15
CA GLU A 222 -2.69 8.87 -0.74
C GLU A 222 -2.82 8.63 -2.24
N ASP A 223 -3.77 7.79 -2.63
CA ASP A 223 -3.94 7.33 -4.00
C ASP A 223 -4.77 8.32 -4.83
N ASN A 224 -5.73 9.01 -4.21
CA ASN A 224 -6.60 9.98 -4.88
C ASN A 224 -7.18 10.99 -3.87
N VAL A 225 -7.05 12.27 -4.16
CA VAL A 225 -7.60 13.34 -3.31
C VAL A 225 -9.02 13.77 -3.71
N PHE A 226 -9.56 13.24 -4.81
CA PHE A 226 -10.88 13.61 -5.29
C PHE A 226 -11.91 12.51 -5.01
N TYR A 227 -13.04 12.90 -4.43
CA TYR A 227 -14.21 12.03 -4.36
C TYR A 227 -14.89 11.87 -5.73
N SER A 228 -15.01 12.95 -6.47
CA SER A 228 -15.50 13.02 -7.84
C SER A 228 -14.86 14.19 -8.57
N LYS A 229 -15.06 14.28 -9.88
CA LYS A 229 -14.53 15.40 -10.67
C LYS A 229 -14.95 16.74 -10.04
N GLY A 230 -13.97 17.55 -9.67
CA GLY A 230 -14.17 18.88 -9.08
C GLY A 230 -14.53 18.89 -7.58
N ARG A 231 -14.73 17.73 -6.94
CA ARG A 231 -15.01 17.63 -5.50
C ARG A 231 -13.90 16.86 -4.79
N LEU A 232 -13.20 17.51 -3.86
CA LEU A 232 -12.23 16.84 -2.99
C LEU A 232 -12.93 15.88 -2.02
N ALA A 233 -12.27 14.79 -1.70
CA ALA A 233 -12.68 13.93 -0.60
C ALA A 233 -12.41 14.62 0.75
N GLN A 234 -13.29 14.45 1.71
CA GLN A 234 -13.18 15.07 3.03
C GLN A 234 -12.25 14.28 3.96
N SER A 235 -12.19 12.94 3.78
CA SER A 235 -11.42 12.06 4.63
C SER A 235 -11.17 10.71 3.95
N ASN A 236 -10.28 9.89 4.54
CA ASN A 236 -10.15 8.49 4.16
C ASN A 236 -11.46 7.71 4.45
N ALA A 237 -12.13 8.01 5.55
CA ALA A 237 -13.41 7.37 5.91
C ALA A 237 -14.48 7.56 4.82
N GLU A 238 -14.62 8.77 4.25
CA GLU A 238 -15.57 9.03 3.16
C GLU A 238 -15.32 8.13 1.94
N MET A 239 -14.05 7.86 1.63
CA MET A 239 -13.69 6.95 0.53
C MET A 239 -13.98 5.49 0.88
N VAL A 240 -13.71 5.07 2.12
CA VAL A 240 -14.04 3.73 2.61
C VAL A 240 -15.55 3.50 2.61
N GLU A 241 -16.34 4.42 3.13
CA GLU A 241 -17.81 4.36 3.10
C GLU A 241 -18.34 4.18 1.68
N ARG A 242 -17.74 4.89 0.70
CA ARG A 242 -18.08 4.75 -0.70
C ARG A 242 -17.78 3.35 -1.24
N ALA A 243 -16.59 2.80 -0.95
CA ALA A 243 -16.22 1.46 -1.38
C ALA A 243 -17.12 0.39 -0.73
N VAL A 244 -17.41 0.51 0.56
CA VAL A 244 -18.33 -0.37 1.31
C VAL A 244 -19.75 -0.31 0.72
N ARG A 245 -20.25 0.89 0.38
CA ARG A 245 -21.56 1.03 -0.24
C ARG A 245 -21.61 0.36 -1.61
N ILE A 246 -20.60 0.53 -2.46
CA ILE A 246 -20.51 -0.14 -3.76
C ILE A 246 -20.49 -1.65 -3.58
N ALA A 247 -19.69 -2.18 -2.66
CA ALA A 247 -19.65 -3.62 -2.38
C ALA A 247 -21.03 -4.16 -1.99
N ARG A 248 -21.75 -3.46 -1.14
CA ARG A 248 -23.11 -3.83 -0.71
C ARG A 248 -24.12 -3.81 -1.86
N GLU A 249 -24.08 -2.78 -2.72
CA GLU A 249 -24.97 -2.66 -3.88
C GLU A 249 -24.81 -3.81 -4.89
N ILE A 250 -23.61 -4.37 -5.02
CA ILE A 250 -23.36 -5.55 -5.86
C ILE A 250 -23.50 -6.87 -5.11
N GLY A 251 -24.01 -6.86 -3.88
CA GLY A 251 -24.22 -8.06 -3.06
C GLY A 251 -22.95 -8.69 -2.50
N ARG A 252 -21.82 -7.97 -2.49
CA ARG A 252 -20.56 -8.48 -1.97
C ARG A 252 -20.38 -8.12 -0.50
N PRO A 253 -20.18 -9.12 0.40
CA PRO A 253 -19.88 -8.83 1.81
C PRO A 253 -18.53 -8.15 1.97
N VAL A 254 -18.44 -7.26 2.96
CA VAL A 254 -17.19 -6.63 3.39
C VAL A 254 -16.65 -7.40 4.59
N ALA A 255 -15.42 -7.87 4.51
CA ALA A 255 -14.79 -8.62 5.58
C ALA A 255 -14.58 -7.74 6.82
N THR A 256 -14.84 -8.27 8.00
CA THR A 256 -14.39 -7.66 9.26
C THR A 256 -12.87 -7.81 9.41
N PRO A 257 -12.22 -7.03 10.28
CA PRO A 257 -10.79 -7.23 10.55
C PRO A 257 -10.45 -8.67 10.95
N ALA A 258 -11.27 -9.30 11.79
CA ALA A 258 -11.07 -10.69 12.20
C ALA A 258 -11.12 -11.67 11.01
N GLN A 259 -12.09 -11.52 10.12
CA GLN A 259 -12.17 -12.32 8.90
C GLN A 259 -10.98 -12.04 7.95
N ALA A 260 -10.56 -10.78 7.82
CA ALA A 260 -9.41 -10.44 7.01
C ALA A 260 -8.10 -11.04 7.57
N ARG A 261 -7.93 -11.04 8.90
CA ARG A 261 -6.80 -11.72 9.57
C ARG A 261 -6.77 -13.20 9.25
N GLU A 262 -7.91 -13.88 9.36
CA GLU A 262 -8.05 -15.31 9.02
C GLU A 262 -7.69 -15.55 7.53
N MET A 263 -8.25 -14.77 6.61
CA MET A 263 -7.97 -14.88 5.17
C MET A 263 -6.49 -14.67 4.84
N MET A 264 -5.80 -13.81 5.57
CA MET A 264 -4.39 -13.47 5.38
C MET A 264 -3.44 -14.38 6.17
N GLY A 265 -3.95 -15.33 6.95
CA GLY A 265 -3.11 -16.20 7.80
C GLY A 265 -2.42 -15.44 8.94
N LEU A 266 -2.91 -14.26 9.31
CA LEU A 266 -2.47 -13.51 10.47
C LEU A 266 -3.13 -14.12 11.72
N GLY A 267 -2.37 -14.33 12.77
CA GLY A 267 -2.92 -14.81 14.05
C GLY A 267 -4.07 -13.95 14.58
N ALA A 268 -4.88 -14.54 15.47
CA ALA A 268 -5.98 -13.86 16.13
C ALA A 268 -5.50 -12.71 17.03
#